data_ad239947dce899cdbf764750296622f6
#
_entry.id   ad239947dce899cdbf764750296622f6
#
_cell.length_a   1.000
_cell.length_b   1.000
_cell.length_c   1.000
_cell.angle_alpha   90.00
_cell.angle_beta   90.00
_cell.angle_gamma   90.00
#
_symmetry.space_group_name_H-M   'P 1'
#
loop_
_entity.id
_entity.type
_entity.pdbx_description
1 polymer ?
#
loop_
_entity_poly.entity_id
_entity_poly.type
_entity_poly.pdbx_seq_one_letter_code
_entity_poly.pdbx_strand_id
1 'polypeptide(L)'
;MMQEVILMAGKDMTVPCETGLINLRVGAIILKNGKILMVGNDRSEYLYSVGGRIKFGETSEEAVVREVLEETGIKMEVDRLGFIHENYFYGDAESNLGKLIYEVSYFYYMKVPDDFEPVCMSMTEDDHEEFLRWIDIDDPIKYYPEFFRGELLHPKDGVKHFVTDER
;
A
#
# COMPACT_ATOMS: atom_id res chain seq x y z
N MET A 1 -13.75 35.52 8.41
CA MET A 1 -14.29 34.15 8.61
C MET A 1 -13.55 33.24 7.67
N MET A 2 -12.60 32.48 8.20
CA MET A 2 -12.04 31.37 7.46
C MET A 2 -13.08 30.24 7.51
N GLN A 3 -13.70 29.95 6.38
CA GLN A 3 -14.41 28.69 6.21
C GLN A 3 -13.37 27.58 6.34
N GLU A 4 -13.43 26.82 7.43
CA GLU A 4 -12.85 25.50 7.47
C GLU A 4 -13.50 24.72 6.33
N VAL A 5 -12.75 24.54 5.24
CA VAL A 5 -13.06 23.54 4.25
C VAL A 5 -12.84 22.21 4.97
N ILE A 6 -13.90 21.67 5.56
CA ILE A 6 -13.92 20.26 5.94
C ILE A 6 -13.75 19.53 4.60
N LEU A 7 -12.52 19.11 4.34
CA LEU A 7 -12.24 18.18 3.25
C LEU A 7 -13.02 16.91 3.61
N MET A 8 -14.21 16.78 3.06
CA MET A 8 -14.94 15.53 3.14
C MET A 8 -14.05 14.47 2.48
N ALA A 9 -13.60 13.51 3.29
CA ALA A 9 -12.82 12.40 2.78
C ALA A 9 -13.56 11.78 1.58
N GLY A 10 -12.94 11.84 0.42
CA GLY A 10 -13.51 11.28 -0.80
C GLY A 10 -13.71 9.77 -0.68
N LYS A 11 -14.52 9.21 -1.57
CA LYS A 11 -14.67 7.75 -1.65
C LYS A 11 -13.42 7.11 -2.23
N ASP A 12 -13.15 5.90 -1.79
CA ASP A 12 -12.13 5.05 -2.39
C ASP A 12 -12.38 4.88 -3.90
N MET A 13 -11.32 5.01 -4.69
CA MET A 13 -11.39 4.78 -6.12
C MET A 13 -11.39 3.28 -6.45
N THR A 14 -12.46 2.63 -6.03
CA THR A 14 -12.86 1.29 -6.41
C THR A 14 -14.07 1.41 -7.32
N VAL A 15 -13.91 1.08 -8.60
CA VAL A 15 -14.93 1.29 -9.61
C VAL A 15 -15.40 -0.04 -10.15
N PRO A 16 -16.70 -0.36 -10.05
CA PRO A 16 -17.28 -1.51 -10.75
C PRO A 16 -17.08 -1.38 -12.25
N CYS A 17 -16.60 -2.44 -12.88
CA CYS A 17 -16.41 -2.51 -14.32
C CYS A 17 -16.83 -3.89 -14.81
N GLU A 18 -17.87 -3.95 -15.63
CA GLU A 18 -18.50 -5.20 -16.07
C GLU A 18 -18.81 -6.12 -14.86
N THR A 19 -18.16 -7.29 -14.78
CA THR A 19 -18.31 -8.23 -13.65
C THR A 19 -17.21 -8.12 -12.60
N GLY A 20 -16.28 -7.19 -12.78
CA GLY A 20 -15.12 -7.01 -11.94
C GLY A 20 -15.03 -5.62 -11.29
N LEU A 21 -13.85 -5.30 -10.82
CA LEU A 21 -13.53 -4.05 -10.15
C LEU A 21 -12.23 -3.46 -10.68
N ILE A 22 -12.16 -2.12 -10.68
CA ILE A 22 -10.91 -1.38 -10.89
C ILE A 22 -10.55 -0.72 -9.56
N ASN A 23 -9.34 -0.98 -9.07
CA ASN A 23 -8.79 -0.36 -7.87
C ASN A 23 -7.59 0.53 -8.23
N LEU A 24 -7.57 1.74 -7.69
CA LEU A 24 -6.38 2.58 -7.70
C LEU A 24 -5.79 2.63 -6.28
N ARG A 25 -4.54 2.21 -6.14
CA ARG A 25 -3.88 2.07 -4.84
C ARG A 25 -2.52 2.75 -4.78
N VAL A 26 -2.06 2.94 -3.57
CA VAL A 26 -0.70 3.35 -3.25
C VAL A 26 -0.08 2.37 -2.26
N GLY A 27 1.24 2.25 -2.34
CA GLY A 27 2.02 1.54 -1.35
C GLY A 27 3.26 2.35 -0.95
N ALA A 28 3.64 2.25 0.30
CA ALA A 28 4.81 2.90 0.84
C ALA A 28 5.96 1.90 1.00
N ILE A 29 7.13 2.27 0.51
CA ILE A 29 8.38 1.54 0.73
C ILE A 29 9.12 2.25 1.86
N ILE A 30 9.02 1.66 3.05
CA ILE A 30 9.58 2.20 4.29
C ILE A 30 10.76 1.32 4.69
N LEU A 31 11.97 1.79 4.38
CA LEU A 31 13.22 1.06 4.59
C LEU A 31 14.00 1.65 5.75
N LYS A 32 14.45 0.81 6.66
CA LYS A 32 15.33 1.19 7.76
C LYS A 32 16.26 0.04 8.13
N ASN A 33 17.56 0.31 8.19
CA ASN A 33 18.56 -0.69 8.58
C ASN A 33 18.49 -2.00 7.77
N GLY A 34 18.28 -1.92 6.47
CA GLY A 34 18.18 -3.08 5.58
C GLY A 34 16.87 -3.87 5.67
N LYS A 35 15.92 -3.38 6.45
CA LYS A 35 14.60 -3.99 6.63
C LYS A 35 13.50 -3.14 5.98
N ILE A 36 12.41 -3.79 5.63
CA ILE A 36 11.18 -3.15 5.16
C ILE A 36 10.06 -3.30 6.19
N LEU A 37 9.29 -2.24 6.38
CA LEU A 37 8.09 -2.27 7.20
C LEU A 37 6.91 -2.82 6.38
N MET A 38 6.30 -3.87 6.89
CA MET A 38 5.17 -4.54 6.27
C MET A 38 3.98 -4.59 7.23
N VAL A 39 2.81 -4.76 6.66
CA VAL A 39 1.53 -4.94 7.38
C VAL A 39 1.14 -6.41 7.31
N GLY A 40 0.66 -6.94 8.40
CA GLY A 40 -0.02 -8.21 8.46
C GLY A 40 -1.36 -8.08 9.16
N ASN A 41 -2.17 -9.12 9.09
CA ASN A 41 -3.42 -9.23 9.84
C ASN A 41 -3.62 -10.66 10.35
N ASP A 42 -4.59 -10.84 11.23
CA ASP A 42 -4.91 -12.13 11.85
C ASP A 42 -5.57 -13.14 10.90
N ARG A 43 -5.94 -12.71 9.68
CA ARG A 43 -6.64 -13.52 8.68
C ARG A 43 -5.71 -14.09 7.61
N SER A 44 -4.64 -13.37 7.27
CA SER A 44 -3.77 -13.70 6.14
C SER A 44 -2.44 -14.29 6.62
N GLU A 45 -1.96 -15.31 5.91
CA GLU A 45 -0.63 -15.91 6.15
C GLU A 45 0.50 -15.15 5.46
N TYR A 46 0.21 -14.00 4.86
CA TYR A 46 1.18 -13.18 4.15
C TYR A 46 1.16 -11.73 4.65
N LEU A 47 2.25 -11.04 4.39
CA LEU A 47 2.39 -9.61 4.65
C LEU A 47 2.19 -8.80 3.37
N TYR A 48 1.87 -7.54 3.51
CA TYR A 48 1.73 -6.60 2.40
C TYR A 48 2.32 -5.23 2.76
N SER A 49 2.60 -4.43 1.75
CA SER A 49 3.15 -3.09 1.97
C SER A 49 2.17 -2.18 2.70
N VAL A 50 2.69 -1.27 3.51
CA VAL A 50 1.91 -0.14 4.04
C VAL A 50 1.27 0.60 2.86
N GLY A 51 -0.03 0.91 2.94
CA GLY A 51 -0.74 1.60 1.87
C GLY A 51 -2.23 1.30 1.84
N GLY A 52 -2.89 1.77 0.81
CA GLY A 52 -4.32 1.60 0.67
C GLY A 52 -4.86 2.20 -0.63
N ARG A 53 -6.15 2.43 -0.67
CA ARG A 53 -6.82 2.98 -1.84
C ARG A 53 -6.66 4.49 -1.93
N ILE A 54 -6.48 4.98 -3.15
CA ILE A 54 -6.56 6.41 -3.43
C ILE A 54 -8.02 6.84 -3.31
N LYS A 55 -8.27 7.93 -2.62
CA LYS A 55 -9.60 8.54 -2.53
C LYS A 55 -9.81 9.55 -3.65
N PHE A 56 -11.03 9.63 -4.15
CA PHE A 56 -11.34 10.65 -5.15
C PHE A 56 -11.07 12.05 -4.59
N GLY A 57 -10.30 12.83 -5.32
CA GLY A 57 -9.83 14.15 -4.90
C GLY A 57 -8.39 14.18 -4.36
N GLU A 58 -7.75 13.01 -4.20
CA GLU A 58 -6.33 12.91 -3.85
C GLU A 58 -5.48 12.61 -5.08
N THR A 59 -4.25 13.10 -5.08
CA THR A 59 -3.18 12.53 -5.90
C THR A 59 -2.64 11.25 -5.24
N SER A 60 -1.94 10.42 -5.98
CA SER A 60 -1.30 9.22 -5.42
C SER A 60 -0.27 9.55 -4.33
N GLU A 61 0.44 10.68 -4.46
CA GLU A 61 1.41 11.16 -3.46
C GLU A 61 0.70 11.60 -2.16
N GLU A 62 -0.40 12.34 -2.25
CA GLU A 62 -1.22 12.70 -1.09
C GLU A 62 -1.80 11.46 -0.41
N ALA A 63 -2.27 10.50 -1.20
CA ALA A 63 -2.82 9.25 -0.68
C ALA A 63 -1.78 8.45 0.11
N VAL A 64 -0.55 8.27 -0.40
CA VAL A 64 0.46 7.50 0.31
C VAL A 64 0.88 8.16 1.63
N VAL A 65 0.98 9.48 1.66
CA VAL A 65 1.27 10.23 2.90
C VAL A 65 0.15 10.03 3.93
N ARG A 66 -1.11 10.07 3.51
CA ARG A 66 -2.26 9.81 4.38
C ARG A 66 -2.26 8.38 4.91
N GLU A 67 -2.09 7.38 4.04
CA GLU A 67 -2.07 5.97 4.43
C GLU A 67 -0.94 5.66 5.42
N VAL A 68 0.26 6.19 5.18
CA VAL A 68 1.39 6.03 6.12
C VAL A 68 1.05 6.61 7.49
N LEU A 69 0.44 7.79 7.53
CA LEU A 69 0.01 8.40 8.81
C LEU A 69 -1.07 7.55 9.50
N GLU A 70 -2.07 7.07 8.75
CA GLU A 70 -3.16 6.26 9.30
C GLU A 70 -2.66 4.92 9.87
N GLU A 71 -1.75 4.24 9.16
CA GLU A 71 -1.26 2.92 9.57
C GLU A 71 -0.11 2.97 10.58
N THR A 72 0.75 3.97 10.52
CA THR A 72 1.95 4.04 11.38
C THR A 72 1.87 5.07 12.50
N GLY A 73 0.92 5.99 12.44
CA GLY A 73 0.82 7.12 13.36
C GLY A 73 1.83 8.23 13.10
N ILE A 74 2.70 8.10 12.10
CA ILE A 74 3.78 9.05 11.80
C ILE A 74 3.62 9.59 10.39
N LYS A 75 3.65 10.91 10.25
CA LYS A 75 3.69 11.56 8.94
C LYS A 75 5.08 11.44 8.34
N MET A 76 5.16 10.87 7.15
CA MET A 76 6.40 10.80 6.36
C MET A 76 6.25 11.58 5.06
N GLU A 77 7.36 12.14 4.61
CA GLU A 77 7.45 12.73 3.27
C GLU A 77 7.81 11.67 2.23
N VAL A 78 7.35 11.88 1.01
CA VAL A 78 7.75 11.07 -0.14
C VAL A 78 9.18 11.43 -0.54
N ASP A 79 9.99 10.42 -0.79
CA ASP A 79 11.30 10.58 -1.45
C ASP A 79 11.10 10.57 -2.98
N ARG A 80 10.58 9.48 -3.53
CA ARG A 80 10.34 9.33 -4.97
C ARG A 80 9.36 8.20 -5.29
N LEU A 81 8.72 8.28 -6.45
CA LEU A 81 8.00 7.15 -7.04
C LEU A 81 9.00 6.09 -7.49
N GLY A 82 8.83 4.87 -7.04
CA GLY A 82 9.71 3.74 -7.40
C GLY A 82 9.11 2.81 -8.43
N PHE A 83 7.83 2.46 -8.28
CA PHE A 83 7.19 1.46 -9.12
C PHE A 83 5.75 1.82 -9.45
N ILE A 84 5.33 1.40 -10.66
CA ILE A 84 3.93 1.28 -11.04
C ILE A 84 3.66 -0.20 -11.29
N HIS A 85 2.63 -0.75 -10.65
CA HIS A 85 2.26 -2.15 -10.76
C HIS A 85 0.82 -2.27 -11.27
N GLU A 86 0.66 -2.92 -12.40
CA GLU A 86 -0.64 -3.38 -12.89
C GLU A 86 -0.82 -4.83 -12.45
N ASN A 87 -1.94 -5.14 -11.82
CA ASN A 87 -2.19 -6.47 -11.29
C ASN A 87 -3.63 -6.92 -11.60
N TYR A 88 -3.75 -8.03 -12.35
CA TYR A 88 -5.00 -8.75 -12.50
C TYR A 88 -5.02 -9.96 -11.57
N PHE A 89 -6.02 -10.05 -10.74
CA PHE A 89 -6.21 -11.17 -9.82
C PHE A 89 -7.68 -11.38 -9.47
N TYR A 90 -8.00 -12.54 -8.91
CA TYR A 90 -9.33 -12.78 -8.37
C TYR A 90 -9.37 -12.47 -6.88
N GLY A 91 -10.40 -11.73 -6.46
CA GLY A 91 -10.56 -11.34 -5.06
C GLY A 91 -10.77 -12.57 -4.15
N ASP A 92 -10.17 -12.52 -2.97
CA ASP A 92 -10.25 -13.53 -1.91
C ASP A 92 -10.89 -13.00 -0.62
N ALA A 93 -11.13 -11.69 -0.55
CA ALA A 93 -11.85 -11.08 0.56
C ALA A 93 -13.36 -11.27 0.44
N GLU A 94 -14.06 -11.27 1.57
CA GLU A 94 -15.52 -11.47 1.60
C GLU A 94 -16.27 -10.50 0.68
N SER A 95 -15.83 -9.24 0.62
CA SER A 95 -16.47 -8.19 -0.20
C SER A 95 -16.25 -8.33 -1.71
N ASN A 96 -15.22 -9.09 -2.15
CA ASN A 96 -14.81 -9.18 -3.55
C ASN A 96 -14.56 -10.61 -4.04
N LEU A 97 -14.96 -11.61 -3.27
CA LEU A 97 -14.68 -13.02 -3.54
C LEU A 97 -15.05 -13.44 -4.96
N GLY A 98 -14.07 -13.95 -5.69
CA GLY A 98 -14.23 -14.46 -7.05
C GLY A 98 -14.39 -13.38 -8.14
N LYS A 99 -14.41 -12.11 -7.79
CA LYS A 99 -14.45 -11.03 -8.78
C LYS A 99 -13.06 -10.81 -9.38
N LEU A 100 -13.00 -10.60 -10.69
CA LEU A 100 -11.76 -10.18 -11.34
C LEU A 100 -11.47 -8.73 -10.95
N ILE A 101 -10.27 -8.48 -10.44
CA ILE A 101 -9.82 -7.17 -10.02
C ILE A 101 -8.67 -6.72 -10.93
N TYR A 102 -8.78 -5.53 -11.48
CA TYR A 102 -7.69 -4.80 -12.09
C TYR A 102 -7.21 -3.72 -11.12
N GLU A 103 -6.00 -3.85 -10.64
CA GLU A 103 -5.44 -2.95 -9.65
C GLU A 103 -4.21 -2.25 -10.20
N VAL A 104 -4.19 -0.94 -10.14
CA VAL A 104 -3.02 -0.12 -10.42
C VAL A 104 -2.51 0.44 -9.12
N SER A 105 -1.27 0.13 -8.77
CA SER A 105 -0.62 0.56 -7.54
C SER A 105 0.61 1.40 -7.83
N TYR A 106 0.73 2.54 -7.14
CA TYR A 106 1.90 3.40 -7.16
C TYR A 106 2.68 3.20 -5.88
N PHE A 107 3.94 2.74 -5.98
CA PHE A 107 4.80 2.50 -4.82
C PHE A 107 5.84 3.60 -4.69
N TYR A 108 5.82 4.26 -3.54
CA TYR A 108 6.69 5.37 -3.22
C TYR A 108 7.73 5.00 -2.18
N TYR A 109 9.00 5.31 -2.44
CA TYR A 109 10.01 5.35 -1.40
C TYR A 109 9.73 6.52 -0.48
N MET A 110 9.73 6.26 0.83
CA MET A 110 9.46 7.27 1.84
C MET A 110 10.76 7.74 2.51
N LYS A 111 10.78 9.00 2.94
CA LYS A 111 11.82 9.52 3.82
C LYS A 111 11.53 9.09 5.25
N VAL A 112 12.26 8.09 5.73
CA VAL A 112 12.02 7.49 7.04
C VAL A 112 12.80 8.27 8.11
N PRO A 113 12.14 8.85 9.14
CA PRO A 113 12.83 9.50 10.24
C PRO A 113 13.72 8.51 11.01
N ASP A 114 14.90 8.96 11.47
CA ASP A 114 15.86 8.13 12.19
C ASP A 114 15.28 7.55 13.50
N ASP A 115 14.41 8.31 14.15
CA ASP A 115 13.75 7.95 15.41
C ASP A 115 12.38 7.28 15.21
N PHE A 116 12.07 6.86 13.99
CA PHE A 116 10.79 6.27 13.66
C PHE A 116 10.56 4.93 14.38
N GLU A 117 9.50 4.90 15.20
CA GLU A 117 8.97 3.70 15.84
C GLU A 117 7.46 3.61 15.52
N PRO A 118 7.06 2.66 14.69
CA PRO A 118 5.68 2.59 14.23
C PRO A 118 4.73 2.10 15.34
N VAL A 119 3.56 2.72 15.38
CA VAL A 119 2.43 2.25 16.16
C VAL A 119 1.30 1.95 15.19
N CYS A 120 0.92 0.68 15.06
CA CYS A 120 -0.18 0.31 14.20
C CYS A 120 -1.51 0.81 14.78
N MET A 121 -2.22 1.61 13.99
CA MET A 121 -3.49 2.24 14.40
C MET A 121 -4.66 1.83 13.50
N SER A 122 -4.43 0.97 12.52
CA SER A 122 -5.44 0.60 11.52
C SER A 122 -6.08 -0.76 11.79
N MET A 123 -7.25 -0.93 11.21
CA MET A 123 -7.94 -2.22 11.09
C MET A 123 -8.33 -2.43 9.63
N THR A 124 -8.47 -3.67 9.21
CA THR A 124 -8.98 -3.99 7.87
C THR A 124 -10.44 -3.54 7.73
N GLU A 125 -10.93 -3.46 6.48
CA GLU A 125 -12.35 -3.16 6.19
C GLU A 125 -13.31 -4.16 6.83
N ASP A 126 -12.87 -5.41 7.06
CA ASP A 126 -13.63 -6.49 7.70
C ASP A 126 -13.41 -6.55 9.22
N ASP A 127 -12.94 -5.45 9.85
CA ASP A 127 -12.64 -5.32 11.28
C ASP A 127 -11.60 -6.32 11.82
N HIS A 128 -10.68 -6.82 10.96
CA HIS A 128 -9.55 -7.62 11.38
C HIS A 128 -8.41 -6.73 11.90
N GLU A 129 -7.81 -7.15 12.99
CA GLU A 129 -6.67 -6.44 13.58
C GLU A 129 -5.45 -6.52 12.66
N GLU A 130 -4.90 -5.36 12.32
CA GLU A 130 -3.66 -5.23 11.58
C GLU A 130 -2.49 -5.00 12.54
N PHE A 131 -1.31 -5.46 12.14
CA PHE A 131 -0.07 -5.23 12.86
C PHE A 131 1.04 -4.85 11.89
N LEU A 132 2.03 -4.11 12.38
CA LEU A 132 3.23 -3.73 11.64
C LEU A 132 4.40 -4.63 12.04
N ARG A 133 5.20 -5.01 11.04
CA ARG A 133 6.36 -5.87 11.24
C ARG A 133 7.52 -5.46 10.33
N TRP A 134 8.70 -5.28 10.92
CA TRP A 134 9.94 -5.18 10.18
C TRP A 134 10.42 -6.57 9.75
N ILE A 135 10.72 -6.73 8.47
CA ILE A 135 11.29 -7.96 7.93
C ILE A 135 12.53 -7.65 7.10
N ASP A 136 13.42 -8.61 6.99
CA ASP A 136 14.48 -8.56 5.98
C ASP A 136 13.87 -8.68 4.59
N ILE A 137 14.45 -7.99 3.59
CA ILE A 137 13.88 -7.98 2.23
C ILE A 137 13.86 -9.39 1.64
N ASP A 138 14.83 -10.24 2.00
CA ASP A 138 14.95 -11.64 1.57
C ASP A 138 14.35 -12.66 2.56
N ASP A 139 13.62 -12.18 3.58
CA ASP A 139 12.91 -13.05 4.53
C ASP A 139 12.05 -14.08 3.77
N PRO A 140 12.07 -15.37 4.13
CA PRO A 140 11.30 -16.40 3.44
C PRO A 140 9.78 -16.27 3.62
N ILE A 141 9.31 -15.42 4.53
CA ILE A 141 7.88 -15.18 4.70
C ILE A 141 7.25 -14.68 3.40
N LYS A 142 6.05 -15.14 3.10
CA LYS A 142 5.31 -14.65 1.94
C LYS A 142 4.88 -13.20 2.15
N TYR A 143 5.22 -12.32 1.20
CA TYR A 143 4.76 -10.94 1.21
C TYR A 143 4.55 -10.39 -0.19
N TYR A 144 3.76 -9.35 -0.29
CA TYR A 144 3.43 -8.67 -1.54
C TYR A 144 3.78 -7.18 -1.49
N PRO A 145 4.18 -6.58 -2.62
CA PRO A 145 4.36 -7.22 -3.92
C PRO A 145 5.63 -8.08 -3.96
N GLU A 146 5.57 -9.20 -4.65
CA GLU A 146 6.69 -10.16 -4.71
C GLU A 146 7.96 -9.59 -5.33
N PHE A 147 7.83 -8.64 -6.29
CA PHE A 147 8.98 -8.03 -6.95
C PHE A 147 9.85 -7.17 -6.02
N PHE A 148 9.35 -6.77 -4.86
CA PHE A 148 10.16 -6.08 -3.84
C PHE A 148 11.40 -6.88 -3.47
N ARG A 149 11.28 -8.20 -3.41
CA ARG A 149 12.38 -9.12 -3.04
C ARG A 149 13.61 -8.96 -3.93
N GLY A 150 13.40 -8.78 -5.23
CA GLY A 150 14.49 -8.55 -6.18
C GLY A 150 14.92 -7.10 -6.30
N GLU A 151 13.99 -6.16 -6.15
CA GLU A 151 14.23 -4.76 -6.47
C GLU A 151 14.77 -3.94 -5.29
N LEU A 152 14.39 -4.27 -4.06
CA LEU A 152 14.74 -3.45 -2.89
C LEU A 152 16.11 -3.78 -2.30
N LEU A 153 16.71 -4.92 -2.64
CA LEU A 153 18.08 -5.25 -2.23
C LEU A 153 19.11 -4.31 -2.87
N HIS A 154 18.84 -3.89 -4.10
CA HIS A 154 19.67 -2.96 -4.86
C HIS A 154 18.81 -1.92 -5.57
N PRO A 155 18.26 -0.95 -4.81
CA PRO A 155 17.38 0.07 -5.38
C PRO A 155 18.06 0.83 -6.52
N LYS A 156 17.33 1.01 -7.62
CA LYS A 156 17.79 1.75 -8.79
C LYS A 156 17.02 3.06 -8.91
N ASP A 157 17.66 4.04 -9.54
CA ASP A 157 16.97 5.28 -9.89
C ASP A 157 15.91 5.04 -10.98
N GLY A 158 14.92 5.92 -11.03
CA GLY A 158 13.85 5.89 -12.00
C GLY A 158 12.66 5.05 -11.54
N VAL A 159 11.62 5.07 -12.36
CA VAL A 159 10.37 4.36 -12.12
C VAL A 159 10.37 3.09 -12.95
N LYS A 160 10.09 1.95 -12.31
CA LYS A 160 9.88 0.68 -13.00
C LYS A 160 8.41 0.31 -13.05
N HIS A 161 8.04 -0.34 -14.14
CA HIS A 161 6.69 -0.82 -14.36
C HIS A 161 6.66 -2.36 -14.32
N PHE A 162 5.78 -2.91 -13.51
CA PHE A 162 5.54 -4.33 -13.40
C PHE A 162 4.11 -4.68 -13.76
N VAL A 163 3.91 -5.85 -14.33
CA VAL A 163 2.61 -6.42 -14.62
C VAL A 163 2.55 -7.84 -14.05
N THR A 164 1.51 -8.10 -13.26
CA THR A 164 1.15 -9.44 -12.80
C THR A 164 -0.24 -9.78 -13.34
N ASP A 165 -0.41 -10.93 -13.91
CA ASP A 165 -1.64 -11.32 -14.58
C ASP A 165 -2.01 -12.76 -14.22
N GLU A 166 -3.08 -12.92 -13.45
CA GLU A 166 -3.63 -14.21 -13.03
C GLU A 166 -4.94 -14.58 -13.74
N ARG A 167 -5.25 -13.91 -14.85
CA ARG A 167 -6.44 -14.23 -15.64
C ARG A 167 -6.37 -15.58 -16.30
#